data_aec9fda4c6eb643e1a73f677920b7f80
#
_entry.id   aec9fda4c6eb643e1a73f677920b7f80
#
_cell.length_a   1.000
_cell.length_b   1.000
_cell.length_c   1.000
_cell.angle_alpha   90.00
_cell.angle_beta   90.00
_cell.angle_gamma   90.00
#
_symmetry.space_group_name_H-M   'P 1'
#
loop_
_entity.id
_entity.type
_entity.pdbx_description
1 polymer ?
#
loop_
_entity_poly.entity_id
_entity_poly.type
_entity_poly.pdbx_seq_one_letter_code
_entity_poly.pdbx_strand_id
1 'polypeptide(L)'
;MPVLRKIIIYALGKRREYFMDIKTPFRYDHVGSFLRPEYLKQARAEFFDGKITRDELTAVENKAITELVKKQKELGYHAITDGEFRRGSWHLDFMWAFDGVSHSATDRGLPFHDEAAILDDTYLTGKVGMTGVHPFVEHFKFLKQFEDENTVVKQTIPAPAQFLAQFAMPFGWKDASEFYATREELAKDIAEGYKKVIKDL
;
A
#
# COMPACT_ATOMS: atom_id res chain seq x y z
N MET A 1 16.87 -11.96 30.50
CA MET A 1 17.81 -11.50 29.45
C MET A 1 17.02 -11.39 28.14
N PRO A 2 16.93 -10.21 27.53
CA PRO A 2 16.30 -10.09 26.22
C PRO A 2 17.15 -10.82 25.18
N VAL A 3 16.51 -11.66 24.37
CA VAL A 3 17.18 -12.37 23.28
C VAL A 3 17.25 -11.41 22.10
N LEU A 4 18.41 -10.79 21.91
CA LEU A 4 18.73 -10.02 20.71
C LEU A 4 18.68 -10.96 19.50
N ARG A 5 17.62 -10.86 18.68
CA ARG A 5 17.56 -11.57 17.40
C ARG A 5 18.17 -10.70 16.30
N LYS A 6 19.15 -11.25 15.61
CA LYS A 6 19.86 -10.65 14.50
C LYS A 6 19.05 -10.88 13.24
N ILE A 7 18.51 -9.82 12.65
CA ILE A 7 17.89 -9.89 11.32
C ILE A 7 18.97 -9.52 10.30
N ILE A 8 19.26 -10.47 9.40
CA ILE A 8 20.20 -10.26 8.30
C ILE A 8 19.40 -10.00 7.05
N ILE A 9 19.45 -8.78 6.55
CA ILE A 9 18.83 -8.42 5.27
C ILE A 9 19.93 -8.34 4.21
N TYR A 10 19.78 -9.15 3.18
CA TYR A 10 20.63 -9.08 1.98
C TYR A 10 19.95 -8.15 0.96
N ALA A 11 20.29 -6.87 0.99
CA ALA A 11 19.88 -5.92 -0.03
C ALA A 11 21.12 -5.49 -0.82
N LEU A 12 21.10 -5.67 -2.14
CA LEU A 12 22.14 -5.19 -3.07
C LEU A 12 23.56 -5.71 -2.77
N GLY A 13 23.70 -6.97 -2.37
CA GLY A 13 25.02 -7.58 -2.14
C GLY A 13 25.77 -7.07 -0.90
N LYS A 14 25.18 -6.22 -0.09
CA LYS A 14 25.76 -5.75 1.18
C LYS A 14 24.99 -6.32 2.36
N ARG A 15 25.71 -6.97 3.26
CA ARG A 15 25.17 -7.44 4.55
C ARG A 15 24.98 -6.22 5.44
N ARG A 16 23.72 -5.88 5.79
CA ARG A 16 23.40 -4.94 6.86
C ARG A 16 22.84 -5.71 8.04
N GLU A 17 23.47 -5.53 9.20
CA GLU A 17 23.00 -6.09 10.46
C GLU A 17 22.20 -5.01 11.18
N TYR A 18 20.92 -5.28 11.40
CA TYR A 18 20.07 -4.46 12.25
C TYR A 18 19.86 -5.20 13.57
N PHE A 19 20.22 -4.59 14.67
CA PHE A 19 19.83 -5.05 15.99
C PHE A 19 18.52 -4.36 16.33
N MET A 20 17.43 -5.10 16.26
CA MET A 20 16.16 -4.66 16.80
C MET A 20 15.92 -5.42 18.10
N ASP A 21 15.71 -4.69 19.18
CA ASP A 21 15.24 -5.27 20.44
C ASP A 21 13.73 -5.52 20.34
N ILE A 22 13.39 -6.55 19.55
CA ILE A 22 12.00 -6.91 19.29
C ILE A 22 11.52 -7.78 20.44
N LYS A 23 10.58 -7.28 21.22
CA LYS A 23 9.89 -8.07 22.23
C LYS A 23 9.04 -9.14 21.53
N THR A 24 9.54 -10.36 21.47
CA THR A 24 8.81 -11.52 20.94
C THR A 24 8.13 -12.29 22.09
N PRO A 25 7.09 -13.08 21.79
CA PRO A 25 6.60 -13.46 20.48
C PRO A 25 5.55 -12.49 19.93
N PHE A 26 5.65 -12.16 18.64
CA PHE A 26 4.52 -11.61 17.88
C PHE A 26 3.50 -12.75 17.69
N ARG A 27 2.47 -12.78 18.53
CA ARG A 27 1.47 -13.86 18.51
C ARG A 27 0.32 -13.60 17.56
N TYR A 28 0.13 -12.35 17.21
CA TYR A 28 -0.92 -11.89 16.31
C TYR A 28 -0.44 -10.67 15.53
N ASP A 29 -0.94 -10.57 14.33
CA ASP A 29 -0.67 -9.53 13.38
C ASP A 29 -1.94 -9.25 12.58
N HIS A 30 -2.12 -8.03 12.10
CA HIS A 30 -3.23 -7.66 11.23
C HIS A 30 -2.71 -7.42 9.81
N VAL A 31 -3.39 -8.03 8.84
CA VAL A 31 -3.16 -7.80 7.41
C VAL A 31 -4.47 -7.38 6.77
N GLY A 32 -4.41 -6.30 5.97
CA GLY A 32 -5.58 -5.75 5.29
C GLY A 32 -6.25 -4.60 6.04
N SER A 33 -7.42 -4.25 5.56
CA SER A 33 -8.16 -3.08 6.03
C SER A 33 -8.88 -3.32 7.35
N PHE A 34 -8.85 -2.30 8.22
CA PHE A 34 -9.83 -2.18 9.30
C PHE A 34 -11.13 -1.54 8.79
N LEU A 35 -12.21 -1.72 9.54
CA LEU A 35 -13.48 -1.04 9.26
C LEU A 35 -13.30 0.48 9.47
N ARG A 36 -13.61 1.23 8.42
CA ARG A 36 -13.53 2.69 8.46
C ARG A 36 -14.65 3.27 9.31
N PRO A 37 -14.36 4.25 10.20
CA PRO A 37 -15.39 4.98 10.92
C PRO A 37 -16.29 5.77 9.96
N GLU A 38 -17.53 5.97 10.33
CA GLU A 38 -18.54 6.58 9.45
C GLU A 38 -18.13 7.99 8.98
N TYR A 39 -17.57 8.81 9.87
CA TYR A 39 -17.10 10.14 9.51
C TYR A 39 -15.99 10.14 8.44
N LEU A 40 -15.14 9.08 8.39
CA LEU A 40 -14.14 8.93 7.35
C LEU A 40 -14.78 8.56 6.02
N LYS A 41 -15.78 7.67 6.04
CA LYS A 41 -16.52 7.30 4.82
C LYS A 41 -17.23 8.52 4.23
N GLN A 42 -17.87 9.33 5.08
CA GLN A 42 -18.52 10.56 4.68
C GLN A 42 -17.52 11.55 4.07
N ALA A 43 -16.39 11.82 4.73
CA ALA A 43 -15.37 12.72 4.18
C ALA A 43 -14.83 12.24 2.83
N ARG A 44 -14.66 10.93 2.66
CA ARG A 44 -14.24 10.36 1.36
C ARG A 44 -15.30 10.60 0.27
N ALA A 45 -16.58 10.42 0.58
CA ALA A 45 -17.66 10.72 -0.36
C ALA A 45 -17.70 12.22 -0.72
N GLU A 46 -17.58 13.09 0.27
CA GLU A 46 -17.54 14.56 0.06
C GLU A 46 -16.34 14.98 -0.80
N PHE A 47 -15.19 14.32 -0.66
CA PHE A 47 -14.03 14.56 -1.51
C PHE A 47 -14.29 14.13 -2.97
N PHE A 48 -14.87 12.97 -3.20
CA PHE A 48 -15.21 12.49 -4.55
C PHE A 48 -16.30 13.37 -5.19
N ASP A 49 -17.19 13.95 -4.40
CA ASP A 49 -18.19 14.93 -4.85
C ASP A 49 -17.58 16.33 -5.07
N GLY A 50 -16.30 16.54 -4.79
CA GLY A 50 -15.63 17.84 -4.91
C GLY A 50 -16.03 18.87 -3.85
N LYS A 51 -16.64 18.45 -2.72
CA LYS A 51 -17.11 19.31 -1.64
C LYS A 51 -16.02 19.71 -0.65
N ILE A 52 -14.99 18.87 -0.52
CA ILE A 52 -13.81 19.13 0.32
C ILE A 52 -12.53 18.94 -0.48
N THR A 53 -11.48 19.60 -0.04
CA THR A 53 -10.14 19.54 -0.64
C THR A 53 -9.40 18.26 -0.23
N ARG A 54 -8.31 17.95 -0.94
CA ARG A 54 -7.41 16.84 -0.57
C ARG A 54 -6.82 17.02 0.83
N ASP A 55 -6.48 18.26 1.21
CA ASP A 55 -5.89 18.56 2.53
C ASP A 55 -6.91 18.32 3.65
N GLU A 56 -8.16 18.72 3.44
CA GLU A 56 -9.25 18.45 4.39
C GLU A 56 -9.50 16.95 4.55
N LEU A 57 -9.55 16.19 3.47
CA LEU A 57 -9.64 14.73 3.56
C LEU A 57 -8.42 14.14 4.28
N THR A 58 -7.22 14.60 3.99
CA THR A 58 -5.99 14.14 4.66
C THR A 58 -6.04 14.39 6.16
N ALA A 59 -6.58 15.51 6.61
CA ALA A 59 -6.76 15.79 8.04
C ALA A 59 -7.72 14.79 8.71
N VAL A 60 -8.82 14.43 8.04
CA VAL A 60 -9.77 13.42 8.53
C VAL A 60 -9.13 12.02 8.54
N GLU A 61 -8.39 11.66 7.50
CA GLU A 61 -7.63 10.39 7.43
C GLU A 61 -6.61 10.31 8.57
N ASN A 62 -5.86 11.38 8.82
CA ASN A 62 -4.87 11.45 9.91
C ASN A 62 -5.53 11.23 11.26
N LYS A 63 -6.69 11.87 11.52
CA LYS A 63 -7.46 11.69 12.74
C LYS A 63 -7.87 10.22 12.89
N ALA A 64 -8.47 9.64 11.88
CA ALA A 64 -8.97 8.26 11.91
C ALA A 64 -7.83 7.24 12.16
N ILE A 65 -6.68 7.43 11.49
CA ILE A 65 -5.50 6.58 11.67
C ILE A 65 -4.94 6.73 13.10
N THR A 66 -4.89 7.96 13.63
CA THR A 66 -4.42 8.20 15.00
C THR A 66 -5.30 7.46 16.03
N GLU A 67 -6.62 7.54 15.88
CA GLU A 67 -7.57 6.82 16.75
C GLU A 67 -7.41 5.29 16.63
N LEU A 68 -7.24 4.78 15.40
CA LEU A 68 -7.00 3.36 15.14
C LEU A 68 -5.71 2.87 15.78
N VAL A 69 -4.61 3.62 15.61
CA VAL A 69 -3.29 3.28 16.18
C VAL A 69 -3.36 3.25 17.70
N LYS A 70 -4.00 4.25 18.30
CA LYS A 70 -4.22 4.27 19.76
C LYS A 70 -4.91 2.99 20.22
N LYS A 71 -5.98 2.58 19.53
CA LYS A 71 -6.72 1.36 19.86
C LYS A 71 -5.89 0.08 19.65
N GLN A 72 -5.08 0.00 18.59
CA GLN A 72 -4.16 -1.12 18.37
C GLN A 72 -3.16 -1.25 19.55
N LYS A 73 -2.58 -0.13 19.99
CA LYS A 73 -1.66 -0.11 21.13
C LYS A 73 -2.34 -0.50 22.45
N GLU A 74 -3.53 0.01 22.73
CA GLU A 74 -4.32 -0.34 23.91
C GLU A 74 -4.65 -1.84 23.97
N LEU A 75 -4.84 -2.48 22.81
CA LEU A 75 -5.05 -3.92 22.68
C LEU A 75 -3.76 -4.75 22.71
N GLY A 76 -2.60 -4.10 22.81
CA GLY A 76 -1.30 -4.76 22.91
C GLY A 76 -0.72 -5.24 21.59
N TYR A 77 -1.11 -4.65 20.46
CA TYR A 77 -0.47 -4.93 19.18
C TYR A 77 0.97 -4.44 19.18
N HIS A 78 1.91 -5.30 18.78
CA HIS A 78 3.31 -4.93 18.58
C HIS A 78 3.59 -4.41 17.18
N ALA A 79 2.86 -4.93 16.17
CA ALA A 79 2.89 -4.40 14.82
C ALA A 79 1.60 -3.61 14.55
N ILE A 80 1.74 -2.30 14.35
CA ILE A 80 0.61 -1.40 14.09
C ILE A 80 0.56 -1.01 12.62
N THR A 81 -0.65 -0.81 12.09
CA THR A 81 -0.90 -0.41 10.71
C THR A 81 -1.79 0.81 10.63
N ASP A 82 -1.83 1.48 9.48
CA ASP A 82 -2.76 2.56 9.18
C ASP A 82 -4.20 2.06 8.86
N GLY A 83 -4.41 0.74 8.88
CA GLY A 83 -5.69 0.12 8.56
C GLY A 83 -6.12 0.28 7.12
N GLU A 84 -5.20 0.69 6.23
CA GLU A 84 -5.48 0.99 4.81
C GLU A 84 -6.56 2.09 4.63
N PHE A 85 -6.70 2.99 5.62
CA PHE A 85 -7.77 3.98 5.65
C PHE A 85 -7.71 4.99 4.51
N ARG A 86 -6.51 5.22 3.93
CA ARG A 86 -6.32 6.13 2.79
C ARG A 86 -6.64 5.49 1.44
N ARG A 87 -6.74 4.15 1.38
CA ARG A 87 -6.88 3.42 0.12
C ARG A 87 -8.33 3.31 -0.33
N GLY A 88 -8.56 3.41 -1.62
CA GLY A 88 -9.78 2.99 -2.28
C GLY A 88 -9.76 1.50 -2.57
N SER A 89 -8.67 1.03 -3.16
CA SER A 89 -8.40 -0.38 -3.42
C SER A 89 -7.10 -0.81 -2.75
N TRP A 90 -7.05 -2.01 -2.17
CA TRP A 90 -5.89 -2.51 -1.44
C TRP A 90 -4.62 -2.63 -2.31
N HIS A 91 -4.76 -2.81 -3.62
CA HIS A 91 -3.65 -3.02 -4.56
C HIS A 91 -3.56 -1.98 -5.67
N LEU A 92 -4.70 -1.51 -6.20
CA LEU A 92 -4.72 -0.60 -7.34
C LEU A 92 -4.16 0.77 -7.00
N ASP A 93 -4.50 1.33 -5.84
CA ASP A 93 -3.94 2.61 -5.36
C ASP A 93 -2.40 2.61 -5.33
N PHE A 94 -1.80 1.45 -5.04
CA PHE A 94 -0.35 1.30 -5.12
C PHE A 94 0.14 1.31 -6.57
N MET A 95 -0.55 0.61 -7.47
CA MET A 95 -0.15 0.49 -8.86
C MET A 95 -0.29 1.81 -9.62
N TRP A 96 -1.35 2.57 -9.34
CA TRP A 96 -1.64 3.85 -10.01
C TRP A 96 -0.61 4.94 -9.72
N ALA A 97 0.19 4.80 -8.69
CA ALA A 97 1.27 5.72 -8.39
C ALA A 97 2.57 5.47 -9.19
N PHE A 98 2.60 4.41 -10.00
CA PHE A 98 3.74 4.14 -10.88
C PHE A 98 3.61 4.89 -12.20
N ASP A 99 4.74 5.36 -12.72
CA ASP A 99 4.82 5.93 -14.06
C ASP A 99 4.34 4.89 -15.08
N GLY A 100 3.65 5.36 -16.10
CA GLY A 100 3.13 4.49 -17.18
C GLY A 100 1.89 3.68 -16.80
N VAL A 101 1.35 3.82 -15.59
CA VAL A 101 0.09 3.22 -15.15
C VAL A 101 -0.98 4.29 -15.05
N SER A 102 -2.18 4.00 -15.56
CA SER A 102 -3.33 4.88 -15.48
C SER A 102 -4.60 4.10 -15.17
N HIS A 103 -5.65 4.82 -14.83
CA HIS A 103 -6.95 4.22 -14.56
C HIS A 103 -8.08 5.14 -15.03
N SER A 104 -9.24 4.56 -15.23
CA SER A 104 -10.47 5.29 -15.56
C SER A 104 -11.65 4.64 -14.85
N ALA A 105 -12.62 5.48 -14.47
CA ALA A 105 -13.86 4.99 -13.88
C ALA A 105 -14.56 4.04 -14.83
N THR A 106 -15.09 2.94 -14.29
CA THR A 106 -15.89 1.94 -15.02
C THR A 106 -17.20 1.67 -14.29
N ASP A 107 -18.20 1.26 -15.03
CA ASP A 107 -19.46 0.73 -14.51
C ASP A 107 -19.37 -0.79 -14.24
N ARG A 108 -18.25 -1.42 -14.58
CA ARG A 108 -18.00 -2.84 -14.36
C ARG A 108 -17.51 -3.06 -12.95
N GLY A 109 -18.12 -4.00 -12.24
CA GLY A 109 -17.71 -4.39 -10.90
C GLY A 109 -17.53 -5.90 -10.80
N LEU A 110 -16.72 -6.34 -9.86
CA LEU A 110 -16.69 -7.75 -9.44
C LEU A 110 -17.91 -7.99 -8.53
N PRO A 111 -18.77 -8.95 -8.88
CA PRO A 111 -19.94 -9.26 -8.04
C PRO A 111 -19.46 -9.91 -6.73
N PHE A 112 -19.86 -9.33 -5.60
CA PHE A 112 -19.75 -9.92 -4.28
C PHE A 112 -21.15 -10.01 -3.69
N HIS A 113 -21.65 -11.23 -3.43
CA HIS A 113 -22.95 -11.49 -2.83
C HIS A 113 -24.05 -10.49 -3.26
N ASP A 114 -24.25 -9.44 -2.49
CA ASP A 114 -25.30 -8.43 -2.73
C ASP A 114 -24.73 -7.06 -3.17
N GLU A 115 -23.42 -6.92 -3.34
CA GLU A 115 -22.75 -5.68 -3.74
C GLU A 115 -21.75 -5.93 -4.87
N ALA A 116 -21.60 -4.95 -5.76
CA ALA A 116 -20.53 -4.95 -6.76
C ALA A 116 -19.38 -4.08 -6.25
N ALA A 117 -18.19 -4.65 -6.10
CA ALA A 117 -16.99 -3.84 -5.95
C ALA A 117 -16.68 -3.20 -7.30
N ILE A 118 -17.06 -1.93 -7.46
CA ILE A 118 -16.71 -1.15 -8.64
C ILE A 118 -15.21 -0.84 -8.52
N LEU A 119 -14.44 -1.36 -9.46
CA LEU A 119 -13.00 -1.10 -9.57
C LEU A 119 -12.78 -0.33 -10.86
N ASP A 120 -11.95 0.70 -10.80
CA ASP A 120 -11.53 1.39 -12.01
C ASP A 120 -10.79 0.43 -12.95
N ASP A 121 -11.02 0.59 -14.25
CA ASP A 121 -10.20 -0.08 -15.25
C ASP A 121 -8.77 0.46 -15.14
N THR A 122 -7.79 -0.45 -15.03
CA THR A 122 -6.38 -0.11 -14.88
C THR A 122 -5.62 -0.57 -16.11
N TYR A 123 -4.91 0.35 -16.76
CA TYR A 123 -4.22 0.12 -18.02
C TYR A 123 -2.87 0.82 -18.09
N LEU A 124 -2.01 0.41 -19.03
CA LEU A 124 -0.75 1.06 -19.27
C LEU A 124 -0.89 2.21 -20.26
N THR A 125 -0.16 3.29 -20.02
CA THR A 125 0.03 4.44 -20.92
C THR A 125 1.48 4.60 -21.35
N GLY A 126 2.36 3.69 -20.88
CA GLY A 126 3.78 3.66 -21.15
C GLY A 126 4.46 2.52 -20.41
N LYS A 127 5.79 2.49 -20.44
CA LYS A 127 6.55 1.54 -19.62
C LYS A 127 6.42 1.87 -18.14
N VAL A 128 6.28 0.83 -17.33
CA VAL A 128 6.17 0.95 -15.86
C VAL A 128 7.49 1.46 -15.27
N GLY A 129 7.41 2.46 -14.40
CA GLY A 129 8.57 3.04 -13.74
C GLY A 129 8.22 3.68 -12.40
N MET A 130 9.22 4.22 -11.72
CA MET A 130 9.06 5.01 -10.51
C MET A 130 10.13 6.09 -10.46
N THR A 131 9.84 7.25 -11.03
CA THR A 131 10.78 8.39 -11.05
C THR A 131 10.60 9.31 -9.83
N GLY A 132 9.38 9.42 -9.34
CA GLY A 132 9.03 10.20 -8.16
C GLY A 132 9.15 9.45 -6.84
N VAL A 133 8.53 10.01 -5.81
CA VAL A 133 8.34 9.38 -4.50
C VAL A 133 6.92 8.80 -4.45
N HIS A 134 6.82 7.52 -4.13
CA HIS A 134 5.53 6.85 -4.03
C HIS A 134 4.71 7.41 -2.85
N PRO A 135 3.39 7.68 -3.01
CA PRO A 135 2.57 8.25 -1.92
C PRO A 135 2.59 7.44 -0.62
N PHE A 136 2.76 6.12 -0.70
CA PHE A 136 2.83 5.27 0.48
C PHE A 136 4.05 5.55 1.36
N VAL A 137 5.09 6.21 0.84
CA VAL A 137 6.23 6.67 1.64
C VAL A 137 5.78 7.75 2.63
N GLU A 138 4.97 8.69 2.19
CA GLU A 138 4.42 9.73 3.09
C GLU A 138 3.39 9.13 4.08
N HIS A 139 2.60 8.14 3.65
CA HIS A 139 1.71 7.40 4.54
C HIS A 139 2.50 6.67 5.64
N PHE A 140 3.60 6.02 5.26
CA PHE A 140 4.50 5.34 6.20
C PHE A 140 5.17 6.31 7.16
N LYS A 141 5.70 7.44 6.67
CA LYS A 141 6.28 8.50 7.52
C LYS A 141 5.29 9.02 8.56
N PHE A 142 4.03 9.23 8.14
CA PHE A 142 2.98 9.61 9.08
C PHE A 142 2.76 8.53 10.14
N LEU A 143 2.73 7.26 9.76
CA LEU A 143 2.56 6.15 10.70
C LEU A 143 3.77 5.99 11.62
N LYS A 144 4.99 6.25 11.11
CA LYS A 144 6.27 6.10 11.82
C LYS A 144 6.37 6.94 13.10
N GLN A 145 5.67 8.07 13.17
CA GLN A 145 5.62 8.90 14.37
C GLN A 145 5.00 8.21 15.60
N PHE A 146 4.25 7.13 15.40
CA PHE A 146 3.62 6.37 16.48
C PHE A 146 4.44 5.20 16.97
N GLU A 147 5.62 4.95 16.40
CA GLU A 147 6.51 3.90 16.83
C GLU A 147 7.11 4.20 18.22
N ASP A 148 7.26 3.17 19.03
CA ASP A 148 7.87 3.27 20.34
C ASP A 148 8.62 1.98 20.71
N GLU A 149 9.10 1.87 21.95
CA GLU A 149 9.86 0.71 22.43
C GLU A 149 9.06 -0.62 22.39
N ASN A 150 7.74 -0.57 22.31
CA ASN A 150 6.85 -1.72 22.36
C ASN A 150 6.15 -1.99 21.02
N THR A 151 6.18 -1.03 20.11
CA THR A 151 5.45 -1.09 18.84
C THR A 151 6.32 -0.73 17.66
N VAL A 152 6.18 -1.50 16.58
CA VAL A 152 6.76 -1.21 15.26
C VAL A 152 5.66 -0.94 14.26
N VAL A 153 5.92 -0.07 13.31
CA VAL A 153 4.96 0.21 12.23
C VAL A 153 5.16 -0.75 11.08
N LYS A 154 4.04 -1.14 10.47
CA LYS A 154 4.00 -2.01 9.31
C LYS A 154 3.25 -1.33 8.17
N GLN A 155 3.92 -1.18 7.02
CA GLN A 155 3.30 -0.77 5.77
C GLN A 155 3.01 -1.99 4.91
N THR A 156 1.75 -2.21 4.58
CA THR A 156 1.36 -3.25 3.63
C THR A 156 1.43 -2.70 2.21
N ILE A 157 2.01 -3.48 1.30
CA ILE A 157 2.03 -3.22 -0.14
C ILE A 157 1.63 -4.49 -0.88
N PRO A 158 1.01 -4.42 -2.06
CA PRO A 158 0.70 -5.61 -2.84
C PRO A 158 1.99 -6.32 -3.27
N ALA A 159 1.90 -7.62 -3.50
CA ALA A 159 3.05 -8.37 -4.02
C ALA A 159 3.38 -7.94 -5.46
N PRO A 160 4.66 -7.91 -5.87
CA PRO A 160 5.03 -7.66 -7.27
C PRO A 160 4.33 -8.61 -8.25
N ALA A 161 4.07 -9.85 -7.83
CA ALA A 161 3.31 -10.82 -8.62
C ALA A 161 1.86 -10.39 -8.87
N GLN A 162 1.23 -9.68 -7.92
CA GLN A 162 -0.11 -9.13 -8.10
C GLN A 162 -0.10 -8.00 -9.14
N PHE A 163 0.92 -7.14 -9.11
CA PHE A 163 1.09 -6.10 -10.12
C PHE A 163 1.32 -6.73 -11.51
N LEU A 164 2.22 -7.70 -11.60
CA LEU A 164 2.47 -8.40 -12.86
C LEU A 164 1.19 -9.07 -13.38
N ALA A 165 0.41 -9.72 -12.51
CA ALA A 165 -0.83 -10.38 -12.90
C ALA A 165 -1.85 -9.41 -13.50
N GLN A 166 -1.94 -8.16 -12.99
CA GLN A 166 -2.85 -7.14 -13.51
C GLN A 166 -2.66 -6.93 -15.02
N PHE A 167 -1.42 -6.96 -15.50
CA PHE A 167 -1.06 -6.66 -16.90
C PHE A 167 -0.60 -7.87 -17.72
N ALA A 168 -0.18 -8.95 -17.07
CA ALA A 168 0.31 -10.15 -17.75
C ALA A 168 -0.77 -11.19 -18.06
N MET A 169 -1.94 -11.11 -17.39
CA MET A 169 -3.09 -11.95 -17.71
C MET A 169 -3.69 -11.55 -19.07
N PRO A 170 -4.45 -12.43 -19.75
CA PRO A 170 -4.88 -12.20 -21.13
C PRO A 170 -5.54 -10.84 -21.39
N PHE A 171 -6.35 -10.35 -20.46
CA PHE A 171 -7.02 -9.05 -20.61
C PHE A 171 -6.04 -7.88 -20.55
N GLY A 172 -5.16 -7.84 -19.55
CA GLY A 172 -4.19 -6.75 -19.39
C GLY A 172 -3.03 -6.84 -20.38
N TRP A 173 -2.68 -8.06 -20.85
CA TRP A 173 -1.58 -8.23 -21.79
C TRP A 173 -1.87 -7.64 -23.18
N LYS A 174 -3.12 -7.56 -23.57
CA LYS A 174 -3.48 -6.91 -24.83
C LYS A 174 -2.98 -5.46 -24.86
N ASP A 175 -3.19 -4.72 -23.79
CA ASP A 175 -2.77 -3.32 -23.70
C ASP A 175 -1.28 -3.21 -23.37
N ALA A 176 -0.78 -4.06 -22.48
CA ALA A 176 0.65 -4.09 -22.11
C ALA A 176 1.57 -4.42 -23.29
N SER A 177 1.12 -5.24 -24.24
CA SER A 177 1.89 -5.61 -25.43
C SER A 177 2.16 -4.45 -26.40
N GLU A 178 1.50 -3.32 -26.23
CA GLU A 178 1.84 -2.10 -26.97
C GLU A 178 3.17 -1.49 -26.51
N PHE A 179 3.57 -1.73 -25.25
CA PHE A 179 4.78 -1.17 -24.64
C PHE A 179 5.87 -2.20 -24.36
N TYR A 180 5.52 -3.49 -24.30
CA TYR A 180 6.40 -4.59 -23.93
C TYR A 180 6.37 -5.73 -24.94
N ALA A 181 7.54 -6.17 -25.40
CA ALA A 181 7.64 -7.32 -26.28
C ALA A 181 7.40 -8.63 -25.50
N THR A 182 7.79 -8.69 -24.22
CA THR A 182 7.65 -9.88 -23.38
C THR A 182 7.15 -9.55 -21.98
N ARG A 183 6.59 -10.55 -21.29
CA ARG A 183 6.18 -10.42 -19.88
C ARG A 183 7.36 -10.29 -18.93
N GLU A 184 8.51 -10.81 -19.32
CA GLU A 184 9.76 -10.72 -18.59
C GLU A 184 10.29 -9.29 -18.55
N GLU A 185 10.15 -8.54 -19.64
CA GLU A 185 10.50 -7.12 -19.67
C GLU A 185 9.60 -6.31 -18.73
N LEU A 186 8.28 -6.54 -18.77
CA LEU A 186 7.33 -5.92 -17.84
C LEU A 186 7.67 -6.26 -16.38
N ALA A 187 7.93 -7.54 -16.09
CA ALA A 187 8.29 -7.99 -14.74
C ALA A 187 9.56 -7.33 -14.21
N LYS A 188 10.55 -7.11 -15.08
CA LYS A 188 11.79 -6.42 -14.74
C LYS A 188 11.53 -4.96 -14.36
N ASP A 189 10.75 -4.23 -15.14
CA ASP A 189 10.44 -2.83 -14.88
C ASP A 189 9.62 -2.67 -13.58
N ILE A 190 8.64 -3.55 -13.35
CA ILE A 190 7.91 -3.62 -12.08
C ILE A 190 8.89 -3.84 -10.92
N ALA A 191 9.82 -4.79 -11.04
CA ALA A 191 10.78 -5.09 -9.97
C ALA A 191 11.71 -3.90 -9.67
N GLU A 192 12.15 -3.16 -10.68
CA GLU A 192 12.97 -1.95 -10.48
C GLU A 192 12.15 -0.84 -9.78
N GLY A 193 10.88 -0.64 -10.16
CA GLY A 193 10.01 0.29 -9.47
C GLY A 193 9.79 -0.07 -8.00
N TYR A 194 9.54 -1.35 -7.69
CA TYR A 194 9.44 -1.83 -6.29
C TYR A 194 10.73 -1.61 -5.50
N LYS A 195 11.90 -1.85 -6.10
CA LYS A 195 13.19 -1.57 -5.45
C LYS A 195 13.31 -0.10 -5.06
N LYS A 196 12.84 0.81 -5.92
CA LYS A 196 12.84 2.25 -5.62
C LYS A 196 11.92 2.55 -4.44
N VAL A 197 10.68 2.07 -4.46
CA VAL A 197 9.70 2.28 -3.37
C VAL A 197 10.24 1.73 -2.04
N ILE A 198 10.76 0.49 -2.03
CA ILE A 198 11.30 -0.13 -0.81
C ILE A 198 12.53 0.62 -0.26
N LYS A 199 13.31 1.26 -1.12
CA LYS A 199 14.45 2.09 -0.67
C LYS A 199 14.00 3.41 -0.06
N ASP A 200 12.88 3.93 -0.51
CA ASP A 200 12.33 5.20 -0.02
C ASP A 200 11.54 5.02 1.30
N LEU A 201 11.01 3.81 1.57
CA LEU A 201 10.40 3.40 2.84
C LEU A 201 11.44 3.16 3.93
#